data_db689629a790cb8db80726e68cd61f54
#
_entry.id   db689629a790cb8db80726e68cd61f54
#
_cell.length_a   1.000
_cell.length_b   1.000
_cell.length_c   1.000
_cell.angle_alpha   90.00
_cell.angle_beta   90.00
_cell.angle_gamma   90.00
#
_symmetry.space_group_name_H-M   'P 1'
#
loop_
_entity.id
_entity.type
_entity.pdbx_description
1 polymer ?
#
loop_
_entity_poly.entity_id
_entity_poly.type
_entity_poly.pdbx_seq_one_letter_code
_entity_poly.pdbx_strand_id
1 'polypeptide(L)'
;MCKNFVIMCMDYRFQSATHSWLKQRGFHGQYDVLSIAGSSLSLLSDTEHRTFILNQIDFARKNHGIERIIIFHHEDCAAMGDISKDTREQIKLHHEKMSQAERVMVNYFPNVKVEKYFISHKMVFYPAGNNIC
;
A
#
# COMPACT_ATOMS: atom_id res chain seq x y z
N MET A 1 17.31 -2.98 -12.59
CA MET A 1 15.85 -2.86 -12.62
C MET A 1 15.31 -2.70 -11.21
N CYS A 2 14.27 -1.91 -11.11
CA CYS A 2 13.55 -1.73 -9.86
C CYS A 2 12.72 -2.99 -9.56
N LYS A 3 12.69 -3.42 -8.29
CA LYS A 3 11.96 -4.64 -7.90
C LYS A 3 10.76 -4.36 -7.00
N ASN A 4 10.52 -3.09 -6.67
CA ASN A 4 9.50 -2.71 -5.71
C ASN A 4 8.41 -1.86 -6.36
N PHE A 5 7.17 -2.12 -5.95
CA PHE A 5 6.00 -1.33 -6.35
C PHE A 5 5.31 -0.84 -5.09
N VAL A 6 5.18 0.47 -4.95
CA VAL A 6 4.57 1.10 -3.78
C VAL A 6 3.15 1.54 -4.13
N ILE A 7 2.20 1.18 -3.27
CA ILE A 7 0.83 1.70 -3.34
C ILE A 7 0.60 2.53 -2.08
N MET A 8 0.25 3.81 -2.27
CA MET A 8 0.05 4.73 -1.16
C MET A 8 -1.13 5.64 -1.44
N CYS A 9 -1.70 6.22 -0.39
CA CYS A 9 -2.75 7.21 -0.54
C CYS A 9 -2.16 8.50 -1.11
N MET A 10 -2.96 9.20 -1.89
CA MET A 10 -2.57 10.50 -2.44
C MET A 10 -2.52 11.61 -1.38
N ASP A 11 -2.94 11.34 -0.14
CA ASP A 11 -3.03 12.34 0.92
C ASP A 11 -1.68 13.04 1.14
N TYR A 12 -1.69 14.37 1.00
CA TYR A 12 -0.48 15.19 1.05
C TYR A 12 0.24 15.12 2.39
N ARG A 13 -0.50 14.82 3.47
CA ARG A 13 0.07 14.80 4.83
C ARG A 13 1.10 13.70 5.03
N PHE A 14 1.03 12.62 4.24
CA PHE A 14 1.83 11.42 4.44
C PHE A 14 2.86 11.17 3.34
N GLN A 15 2.90 12.01 2.30
CA GLN A 15 3.81 11.81 1.17
C GLN A 15 5.28 11.86 1.59
N SER A 16 5.67 12.90 2.28
CA SER A 16 7.07 13.10 2.68
C SER A 16 7.56 12.01 3.62
N ALA A 17 6.74 11.66 4.63
CA ALA A 17 7.09 10.62 5.59
C ALA A 17 7.26 9.25 4.91
N THR A 18 6.39 8.92 3.97
CA THR A 18 6.45 7.66 3.24
C THR A 18 7.72 7.57 2.41
N HIS A 19 8.04 8.60 1.66
CA HIS A 19 9.26 8.62 0.83
C HIS A 19 10.52 8.60 1.69
N SER A 20 10.54 9.31 2.83
CA SER A 20 11.66 9.26 3.77
C SER A 20 11.86 7.87 4.35
N TRP A 21 10.76 7.21 4.72
CA TRP A 21 10.82 5.85 5.27
C TRP A 21 11.38 4.86 4.26
N LEU A 22 10.94 4.96 3.00
CA LEU A 22 11.43 4.13 1.91
C LEU A 22 12.93 4.38 1.67
N LYS A 23 13.36 5.63 1.70
CA LYS A 23 14.77 5.98 1.55
C LYS A 23 15.62 5.38 2.67
N GLN A 24 15.14 5.46 3.92
CA GLN A 24 15.84 4.88 5.08
C GLN A 24 15.99 3.37 4.97
N ARG A 25 15.05 2.71 4.29
CA ARG A 25 15.10 1.27 4.02
C ARG A 25 15.97 0.91 2.81
N GLY A 26 16.60 1.89 2.19
CA GLY A 26 17.46 1.66 1.03
C GLY A 26 16.73 1.56 -0.30
N PHE A 27 15.47 1.98 -0.36
CA PHE A 27 14.68 1.88 -1.59
C PHE A 27 14.65 3.17 -2.40
N HIS A 28 15.49 4.14 -2.07
CA HIS A 28 15.54 5.41 -2.81
C HIS A 28 15.83 5.17 -4.29
N GLY A 29 14.93 5.63 -5.16
CA GLY A 29 15.06 5.42 -6.61
C GLY A 29 14.87 3.96 -7.04
N GLN A 30 14.34 3.10 -6.15
CA GLN A 30 14.20 1.66 -6.39
C GLN A 30 12.76 1.19 -6.26
N TYR A 31 11.78 2.04 -6.57
CA TYR A 31 10.38 1.65 -6.56
C TYR A 31 9.56 2.44 -7.57
N ASP A 32 8.62 1.75 -8.22
CA ASP A 32 7.53 2.40 -8.92
C ASP A 32 6.47 2.79 -7.88
N VAL A 33 5.67 3.81 -8.14
CA VAL A 33 4.67 4.26 -7.19
C VAL A 33 3.31 4.49 -7.85
N LEU A 34 2.26 4.02 -7.18
CA LEU A 34 0.89 4.38 -7.47
C LEU A 34 0.33 5.10 -6.24
N SER A 35 0.01 6.39 -6.41
CA SER A 35 -0.51 7.26 -5.36
C SER A 35 -1.95 7.63 -5.71
N ILE A 36 -2.90 7.05 -5.00
CA ILE A 36 -4.34 7.21 -5.27
C ILE A 36 -5.12 7.34 -3.96
N ALA A 37 -6.34 7.88 -4.04
CA ALA A 37 -7.20 8.00 -2.87
C ALA A 37 -7.46 6.61 -2.26
N GLY A 38 -7.16 6.48 -0.96
CA GLY A 38 -7.40 5.24 -0.23
C GLY A 38 -6.39 4.13 -0.47
N SER A 39 -5.33 4.36 -1.24
CA SER A 39 -4.30 3.36 -1.48
C SER A 39 -4.91 2.04 -2.00
N SER A 40 -4.67 0.92 -1.33
CA SER A 40 -5.14 -0.39 -1.77
C SER A 40 -6.66 -0.62 -1.60
N LEU A 41 -7.38 0.30 -0.98
CA LEU A 41 -8.83 0.17 -0.82
C LEU A 41 -9.56 0.01 -2.16
N SER A 42 -9.05 0.63 -3.22
CA SER A 42 -9.66 0.54 -4.54
C SER A 42 -9.62 -0.86 -5.15
N LEU A 43 -8.76 -1.74 -4.65
CA LEU A 43 -8.78 -3.16 -5.03
C LEU A 43 -10.01 -3.88 -4.48
N LEU A 44 -10.65 -3.32 -3.46
CA LEU A 44 -11.79 -3.94 -2.77
C LEU A 44 -13.13 -3.36 -3.23
N SER A 45 -13.11 -2.25 -3.97
CA SER A 45 -14.34 -1.52 -4.30
C SER A 45 -15.09 -2.13 -5.47
N ASP A 46 -14.71 -1.79 -6.69
CA ASP A 46 -15.41 -2.24 -7.90
C ASP A 46 -14.43 -2.80 -8.92
N THR A 47 -14.99 -3.46 -9.93
CA THR A 47 -14.21 -4.13 -10.95
C THR A 47 -13.33 -3.16 -11.75
N GLU A 48 -13.82 -1.96 -12.00
CA GLU A 48 -13.13 -0.98 -12.84
C GLU A 48 -11.88 -0.45 -12.15
N HIS A 49 -11.97 -0.04 -10.88
CA HIS A 49 -10.83 0.43 -10.10
C HIS A 49 -9.83 -0.69 -9.85
N ARG A 50 -10.33 -1.87 -9.52
CA ARG A 50 -9.49 -3.05 -9.34
C ARG A 50 -8.69 -3.37 -10.59
N THR A 51 -9.36 -3.39 -11.73
CA THR A 51 -8.73 -3.68 -13.01
C THR A 51 -7.63 -2.66 -13.33
N PHE A 52 -7.89 -1.39 -13.08
CA PHE A 52 -6.89 -0.35 -13.29
C PHE A 52 -5.61 -0.62 -12.47
N ILE A 53 -5.77 -0.88 -11.17
CA ILE A 53 -4.61 -1.11 -10.29
C ILE A 53 -3.86 -2.38 -10.71
N LEU A 54 -4.58 -3.47 -10.98
CA LEU A 54 -3.94 -4.72 -11.39
C LEU A 54 -3.17 -4.56 -12.70
N ASN A 55 -3.69 -3.78 -13.63
CA ASN A 55 -2.99 -3.48 -14.89
C ASN A 55 -1.72 -2.65 -14.66
N GLN A 56 -1.73 -1.73 -13.70
CA GLN A 56 -0.54 -0.95 -13.36
C GLN A 56 0.55 -1.86 -12.77
N ILE A 57 0.17 -2.76 -11.88
CA ILE A 57 1.11 -3.73 -11.29
C ILE A 57 1.68 -4.65 -12.38
N ASP A 58 0.83 -5.13 -13.27
CA ASP A 58 1.26 -6.02 -14.36
C ASP A 58 2.24 -5.31 -15.31
N PHE A 59 1.96 -4.05 -15.63
CA PHE A 59 2.87 -3.23 -16.44
C PHE A 59 4.24 -3.12 -15.76
N ALA A 60 4.25 -2.82 -14.47
CA ALA A 60 5.50 -2.68 -13.70
C ALA A 60 6.27 -4.01 -13.63
N ARG A 61 5.56 -5.13 -13.47
CA ARG A 61 6.18 -6.46 -13.47
C ARG A 61 6.86 -6.76 -14.80
N LYS A 62 6.17 -6.51 -15.89
CA LYS A 62 6.69 -6.81 -17.23
C LYS A 62 7.85 -5.91 -17.62
N ASN A 63 7.82 -4.65 -17.25
CA ASN A 63 8.79 -3.66 -17.69
C ASN A 63 9.94 -3.41 -16.70
N HIS A 64 9.70 -3.60 -15.41
CA HIS A 64 10.69 -3.31 -14.36
C HIS A 64 11.06 -4.50 -13.49
N GLY A 65 10.38 -5.64 -13.67
CA GLY A 65 10.71 -6.86 -12.92
C GLY A 65 10.30 -6.81 -11.44
N ILE A 66 9.14 -6.21 -11.15
CA ILE A 66 8.64 -6.09 -9.77
C ILE A 66 8.50 -7.47 -9.13
N GLU A 67 9.04 -7.60 -7.91
CA GLU A 67 8.96 -8.81 -7.09
C GLU A 67 8.29 -8.56 -5.75
N ARG A 68 8.13 -7.28 -5.35
CA ARG A 68 7.58 -6.88 -4.05
C ARG A 68 6.62 -5.72 -4.22
N ILE A 69 5.48 -5.81 -3.54
CA ILE A 69 4.52 -4.71 -3.42
C ILE A 69 4.52 -4.25 -1.97
N ILE A 70 4.63 -2.94 -1.75
CA ILE A 70 4.59 -2.34 -0.41
C ILE A 70 3.37 -1.44 -0.34
N ILE A 71 2.44 -1.76 0.56
CA ILE A 71 1.18 -1.02 0.72
C ILE A 71 1.28 -0.13 1.96
N PHE A 72 0.89 1.14 1.80
CA PHE A 72 0.77 2.08 2.91
C PHE A 72 -0.66 2.59 3.02
N HIS A 73 -1.25 2.45 4.20
CA HIS A 73 -2.47 3.13 4.61
C HIS A 73 -2.13 4.12 5.71
N HIS A 74 -3.02 5.03 6.05
CA HIS A 74 -2.72 6.04 7.07
C HIS A 74 -3.93 6.38 7.93
N GLU A 75 -3.65 6.99 9.06
CA GLU A 75 -4.66 7.45 10.00
C GLU A 75 -5.54 8.54 9.38
N ASP A 76 -6.83 8.50 9.70
CA ASP A 76 -7.84 9.46 9.21
C ASP A 76 -7.87 9.59 7.69
N CYS A 77 -7.87 8.46 7.00
CA CYS A 77 -8.02 8.41 5.55
C CYS A 77 -9.47 8.70 5.15
N ALA A 78 -9.66 9.75 4.35
CA ALA A 78 -11.00 10.15 3.90
C ALA A 78 -11.70 9.04 3.10
N ALA A 79 -10.96 8.21 2.40
CA ALA A 79 -11.52 7.12 1.59
C ALA A 79 -12.14 6.01 2.44
N MET A 80 -11.81 5.93 3.73
CA MET A 80 -12.43 4.97 4.66
C MET A 80 -13.81 5.41 5.12
N GLY A 81 -14.18 6.66 4.87
CA GLY A 81 -15.44 7.22 5.32
C GLY A 81 -15.47 7.47 6.82
N ASP A 82 -16.67 7.38 7.40
CA ASP A 82 -16.88 7.68 8.82
C ASP A 82 -16.54 6.44 9.66
N ILE A 83 -15.37 6.46 10.27
CA ILE A 83 -14.87 5.39 11.13
C ILE A 83 -14.48 5.95 12.49
N SER A 84 -14.19 5.07 13.45
CA SER A 84 -13.71 5.46 14.78
C SER A 84 -12.47 6.34 14.69
N LYS A 85 -12.36 7.31 15.60
CA LYS A 85 -11.18 8.16 15.72
C LYS A 85 -10.11 7.54 16.64
N ASP A 86 -10.38 6.40 17.22
CA ASP A 86 -9.39 5.68 18.02
C ASP A 86 -8.32 5.07 17.11
N THR A 87 -7.06 5.43 17.37
CA THR A 87 -5.95 5.01 16.51
C THR A 87 -5.80 3.49 16.46
N ARG A 88 -5.98 2.79 17.58
CA ARG A 88 -5.87 1.33 17.62
C ARG A 88 -6.94 0.64 16.78
N GLU A 89 -8.17 1.17 16.84
CA GLU A 89 -9.25 0.65 16.02
C GLU A 89 -9.00 0.89 14.54
N GLN A 90 -8.47 2.06 14.20
CA GLN A 90 -8.10 2.35 12.81
C GLN A 90 -6.99 1.42 12.32
N ILE A 91 -5.96 1.20 13.12
CA ILE A 91 -4.87 0.27 12.77
C ILE A 91 -5.46 -1.10 12.45
N LYS A 92 -6.31 -1.61 13.33
CA LYS A 92 -6.93 -2.94 13.15
C LYS A 92 -7.74 -2.99 11.86
N LEU A 93 -8.59 -1.99 11.63
CA LEU A 93 -9.44 -1.94 10.43
C LEU A 93 -8.62 -1.85 9.15
N HIS A 94 -7.61 -0.98 9.13
CA HIS A 94 -6.73 -0.86 7.97
C HIS A 94 -5.92 -2.12 7.72
N HIS A 95 -5.45 -2.79 8.77
CA HIS A 95 -4.75 -4.07 8.63
C HIS A 95 -5.64 -5.13 7.99
N GLU A 96 -6.91 -5.19 8.37
CA GLU A 96 -7.88 -6.10 7.76
C GLU A 96 -8.07 -5.78 6.27
N LYS A 97 -8.23 -4.49 5.93
CA LYS A 97 -8.41 -4.06 4.55
C LYS A 97 -7.18 -4.33 3.70
N MET A 98 -5.99 -4.05 4.22
CA MET A 98 -4.75 -4.34 3.49
C MET A 98 -4.55 -5.84 3.29
N SER A 99 -4.96 -6.67 4.25
CA SER A 99 -4.89 -8.13 4.11
C SER A 99 -5.86 -8.65 3.05
N GLN A 100 -7.05 -8.04 2.95
CA GLN A 100 -7.99 -8.35 1.87
C GLN A 100 -7.41 -7.97 0.51
N ALA A 101 -6.78 -6.78 0.42
CA ALA A 101 -6.12 -6.32 -0.80
C ALA A 101 -4.97 -7.25 -1.20
N GLU A 102 -4.19 -7.69 -0.24
CA GLU A 102 -3.11 -8.65 -0.47
C GLU A 102 -3.65 -9.93 -1.11
N ARG A 103 -4.76 -10.47 -0.59
CA ARG A 103 -5.35 -11.68 -1.15
C ARG A 103 -5.75 -11.50 -2.62
N VAL A 104 -6.29 -10.34 -2.97
CA VAL A 104 -6.61 -10.02 -4.37
C VAL A 104 -5.34 -10.04 -5.21
N MET A 105 -4.29 -9.34 -4.77
CA MET A 105 -3.05 -9.23 -5.53
C MET A 105 -2.31 -10.56 -5.67
N VAL A 106 -2.23 -11.35 -4.62
CA VAL A 106 -1.56 -12.66 -4.63
C VAL A 106 -2.30 -13.66 -5.52
N ASN A 107 -3.62 -13.53 -5.62
CA ASN A 107 -4.40 -14.36 -6.53
C ASN A 107 -4.02 -14.12 -7.99
N TYR A 108 -3.71 -12.88 -8.36
CA TYR A 108 -3.28 -12.51 -9.72
C TYR A 108 -1.77 -12.65 -9.93
N PHE A 109 -0.98 -12.45 -8.88
CA PHE A 109 0.48 -12.43 -8.93
C PHE A 109 1.06 -13.29 -7.80
N PRO A 110 0.97 -14.64 -7.90
CA PRO A 110 1.27 -15.53 -6.77
C PRO A 110 2.73 -15.50 -6.29
N ASN A 111 3.65 -15.02 -7.12
CA ASN A 111 5.07 -14.98 -6.75
C ASN A 111 5.52 -13.64 -6.18
N VAL A 112 4.60 -12.66 -6.06
CA VAL A 112 4.93 -11.34 -5.55
C VAL A 112 4.82 -11.35 -4.02
N LYS A 113 5.82 -10.77 -3.36
CA LYS A 113 5.79 -10.54 -1.90
C LYS A 113 5.03 -9.27 -1.60
N VAL A 114 4.26 -9.26 -0.52
CA VAL A 114 3.47 -8.08 -0.12
C VAL A 114 3.82 -7.70 1.31
N GLU A 115 4.18 -6.43 1.50
CA GLU A 115 4.35 -5.81 2.81
C GLU A 115 3.27 -4.76 3.01
N LYS A 116 2.82 -4.59 4.25
CA LYS A 116 1.69 -3.71 4.59
C LYS A 116 2.04 -2.89 5.82
N TYR A 117 1.82 -1.57 5.74
CA TYR A 117 2.11 -0.65 6.84
C TYR A 117 0.98 0.35 7.00
N PHE A 118 0.65 0.68 8.25
CA PHE A 118 -0.23 1.79 8.60
C PHE A 118 0.63 2.91 9.18
N ILE A 119 0.36 4.14 8.76
CA ILE A 119 1.10 5.32 9.20
C ILE A 119 0.20 6.17 10.10
N SER A 120 0.62 6.41 11.35
CA SER A 120 -0.12 7.27 12.27
C SER A 120 0.18 8.75 12.01
N HIS A 121 -0.63 9.64 12.60
CA HIS A 121 -0.36 11.08 12.56
C HIS A 121 0.99 11.47 13.16
N LYS A 122 1.53 10.64 14.03
CA LYS A 122 2.88 10.84 14.60
C LYS A 122 3.98 10.28 13.69
N MET A 123 3.63 9.86 12.49
CA MET A 123 4.55 9.28 11.50
C MET A 123 5.24 8.01 12.00
N VAL A 124 4.51 7.22 12.78
CA VAL A 124 4.95 5.87 13.19
C VAL A 124 4.36 4.87 12.19
N PHE A 125 5.20 3.96 11.71
CA PHE A 125 4.82 2.95 10.73
C PHE A 125 4.59 1.62 11.45
N TYR A 126 3.35 1.12 11.38
CA TYR A 126 2.93 -0.12 12.04
C TYR A 126 2.78 -1.22 10.99
N PRO A 127 3.66 -2.24 11.02
CA PRO A 127 3.56 -3.35 10.07
C PRO A 127 2.32 -4.21 10.35
N ALA A 128 1.74 -4.78 9.29
CA ALA A 128 0.59 -5.67 9.36
C ALA A 128 0.97 -7.06 8.89
N GLY A 129 0.50 -8.09 9.60
CA GLY A 129 0.72 -9.47 9.24
C GLY A 129 2.19 -9.87 9.29
N ASN A 130 2.56 -10.85 8.47
CA ASN A 130 3.92 -11.36 8.40
C ASN A 130 4.72 -10.61 7.34
N ASN A 131 5.07 -9.35 7.64
CA ASN A 131 5.95 -8.60 6.77
C ASN A 131 7.37 -9.15 6.87
N ILE A 132 7.80 -9.79 5.82
CA ILE A 132 9.16 -10.31 5.73
C ILE A 132 9.96 -9.34 4.87
N CYS A 133 10.90 -8.70 5.51
CA CYS A 133 11.80 -7.77 4.83
C CYS A 133 13.07 -8.44 4.40
#